data_b8d62a82aadbb92792cd0dbc41a44ad3
#
_entry.id   b8d62a82aadbb92792cd0dbc41a44ad3
#
_cell.length_a   1.000
_cell.length_b   1.000
_cell.length_c   1.000
_cell.angle_alpha   90.00
_cell.angle_beta   90.00
_cell.angle_gamma   90.00
#
_symmetry.space_group_name_H-M   'P 1'
#
loop_
_entity.id
_entity.type
_entity.pdbx_description
1 polymer ?
#
loop_
_entity_poly.entity_id
_entity_poly.type
_entity_poly.pdbx_seq_one_letter_code
_entity_poly.pdbx_strand_id
1 'polypeptide(L)'
;MLKDITLGQYFPGNSPIHRLDPRTKLILLIVYIVALFLAQSWISYGVMLAFLLYIIKISTIPPKSILRGMKPIVMILVFTGVLNLFFTREGKTLLNIADVVIITEGGLLRAVFMMARILMLITGTFLLTYTTSPISLTDGLEALLNPLKKLHVPVHELSMMMCIALRFIPTLIEETDKIMSAQKARGADFENGSLMERARALIPILVPLFIGAFRRADELATAMECRCYQGGEGRSKMKILRYRRNDMTAFGMGIALLVLIAVLASLGL
;
A
#
# COMPACT_ATOMS: atom_id res chain seq x y z
N MET A 1 -11.25 -8.14 -18.58
CA MET A 1 -9.94 -8.05 -17.92
C MET A 1 -9.69 -6.75 -17.16
N LEU A 2 -10.20 -5.56 -17.57
CA LEU A 2 -9.99 -4.31 -16.82
C LEU A 2 -10.98 -4.09 -15.66
N LYS A 3 -12.06 -4.84 -15.57
CA LYS A 3 -13.09 -4.74 -14.52
C LYS A 3 -12.61 -5.17 -13.11
N ASP A 4 -11.50 -5.89 -13.03
CA ASP A 4 -10.94 -6.36 -11.76
C ASP A 4 -9.90 -5.40 -11.16
N ILE A 5 -9.62 -4.28 -11.83
CA ILE A 5 -8.80 -3.21 -11.26
C ILE A 5 -9.67 -2.39 -10.30
N THR A 6 -9.90 -2.95 -9.12
CA THR A 6 -10.49 -2.19 -8.02
C THR A 6 -9.47 -1.13 -7.56
N LEU A 7 -9.60 0.07 -8.12
CA LEU A 7 -8.87 1.25 -7.70
C LEU A 7 -9.15 1.54 -6.23
N GLY A 8 -8.17 1.20 -5.38
CA GLY A 8 -8.23 1.37 -3.95
C GLY A 8 -9.23 0.40 -3.31
N GLN A 9 -8.75 -0.69 -2.76
CA GLN A 9 -9.55 -1.65 -1.98
C GLN A 9 -10.02 -1.02 -0.65
N TYR A 10 -10.47 0.25 -0.70
CA TYR A 10 -11.01 0.93 0.47
C TYR A 10 -12.38 0.36 0.81
N PHE A 11 -12.53 -0.14 2.03
CA PHE A 11 -13.81 -0.55 2.58
C PHE A 11 -14.41 0.61 3.39
N PRO A 12 -15.49 1.24 2.92
CA PRO A 12 -16.16 2.27 3.71
C PRO A 12 -16.69 1.67 5.00
N GLY A 13 -16.26 2.21 6.14
CA GLY A 13 -16.63 1.72 7.46
C GLY A 13 -16.58 2.83 8.51
N ASN A 14 -17.24 2.59 9.66
CA ASN A 14 -17.34 3.55 10.76
C ASN A 14 -16.54 3.15 11.99
N SER A 15 -15.53 2.26 11.85
CA SER A 15 -14.71 1.85 12.99
C SER A 15 -13.86 3.00 13.55
N PRO A 16 -13.42 2.91 14.80
CA PRO A 16 -12.48 3.89 15.37
C PRO A 16 -11.26 4.14 14.49
N ILE A 17 -10.73 3.08 13.83
CA ILE A 17 -9.58 3.18 12.93
C ILE A 17 -9.93 3.96 11.66
N HIS A 18 -11.12 3.78 11.07
CA HIS A 18 -11.54 4.55 9.90
C HIS A 18 -11.60 6.06 10.19
N ARG A 19 -11.95 6.44 11.43
CA ARG A 19 -12.11 7.83 11.87
C ARG A 19 -10.80 8.52 12.25
N LEU A 20 -9.67 7.80 12.30
CA LEU A 20 -8.35 8.40 12.55
C LEU A 20 -7.91 9.28 11.39
N ASP A 21 -7.15 10.32 11.72
CA ASP A 21 -6.51 11.19 10.74
C ASP A 21 -5.55 10.39 9.85
N PRO A 22 -5.55 10.57 8.51
CA PRO A 22 -4.64 9.87 7.61
C PRO A 22 -3.16 10.04 7.96
N ARG A 23 -2.77 11.20 8.49
CA ARG A 23 -1.38 11.44 8.97
C ARG A 23 -1.02 10.50 10.11
N THR A 24 -1.92 10.37 11.08
CA THR A 24 -1.76 9.46 12.23
C THR A 24 -1.56 8.03 11.75
N LYS A 25 -2.37 7.56 10.81
CA LYS A 25 -2.26 6.20 10.27
C LYS A 25 -0.95 5.97 9.54
N LEU A 26 -0.49 6.94 8.73
CA LEU A 26 0.80 6.84 8.03
C LEU A 26 1.97 6.77 9.02
N ILE A 27 2.00 7.64 10.02
CA ILE A 27 3.05 7.64 11.04
C ILE A 27 3.02 6.34 11.85
N LEU A 28 1.82 5.89 12.28
CA LEU A 28 1.67 4.65 13.02
C LEU A 28 2.07 3.41 12.20
N LEU A 29 1.85 3.40 10.89
CA LEU A 29 2.36 2.34 10.04
C LEU A 29 3.88 2.32 10.03
N ILE A 30 4.54 3.48 9.93
CA ILE A 30 6.01 3.57 9.99
C ILE A 30 6.51 3.08 11.35
N VAL A 31 5.90 3.54 12.44
CA VAL A 31 6.24 3.09 13.81
C VAL A 31 6.08 1.57 13.95
N TYR A 32 4.99 1.01 13.41
CA TYR A 32 4.74 -0.42 13.39
C TYR A 32 5.80 -1.18 12.60
N ILE A 33 6.19 -0.69 11.42
CA ILE A 33 7.26 -1.27 10.60
C ILE A 33 8.57 -1.27 11.39
N VAL A 34 8.96 -0.15 11.99
CA VAL A 34 10.18 -0.04 12.80
C VAL A 34 10.14 -1.02 13.97
N ALA A 35 9.03 -1.09 14.72
CA ALA A 35 8.86 -2.03 15.81
C ALA A 35 9.03 -3.49 15.36
N LEU A 36 8.49 -3.84 14.18
CA LEU A 36 8.58 -5.18 13.62
C LEU A 36 10.01 -5.56 13.19
N PHE A 37 10.80 -4.60 12.73
CA PHE A 37 12.23 -4.83 12.43
C PHE A 37 13.09 -4.97 13.68
N LEU A 38 12.70 -4.32 14.80
CA LEU A 38 13.35 -4.47 16.09
C LEU A 38 13.01 -5.79 16.79
N ALA A 39 11.89 -6.42 16.44
CA ALA A 39 11.48 -7.71 17.00
C ALA A 39 12.44 -8.83 16.54
N GLN A 40 13.09 -9.51 17.48
CA GLN A 40 14.06 -10.59 17.23
C GLN A 40 13.70 -11.91 17.92
N SER A 41 12.80 -11.89 18.91
CA SER A 41 12.47 -13.05 19.75
C SER A 41 11.01 -13.50 19.54
N TRP A 42 10.73 -14.73 19.93
CA TRP A 42 9.37 -15.30 19.90
C TRP A 42 8.35 -14.46 20.69
N ILE A 43 8.77 -13.90 21.82
CA ILE A 43 7.91 -13.07 22.68
C ILE A 43 7.57 -11.77 21.95
N SER A 44 8.57 -11.12 21.37
CA SER A 44 8.40 -9.88 20.58
C SER A 44 7.44 -10.10 19.40
N TYR A 45 7.58 -11.19 18.65
CA TYR A 45 6.65 -11.53 17.56
C TYR A 45 5.25 -11.86 18.06
N GLY A 46 5.13 -12.54 19.22
CA GLY A 46 3.85 -12.80 19.87
C GLY A 46 3.10 -11.52 20.24
N VAL A 47 3.79 -10.55 20.81
CA VAL A 47 3.24 -9.23 21.15
C VAL A 47 2.78 -8.48 19.88
N MET A 48 3.62 -8.47 18.84
CA MET A 48 3.30 -7.82 17.56
C MET A 48 2.08 -8.47 16.89
N LEU A 49 1.99 -9.81 16.93
CA LEU A 49 0.84 -10.53 16.39
C LEU A 49 -0.44 -10.23 17.18
N ALA A 50 -0.37 -10.25 18.52
CA ALA A 50 -1.50 -9.90 19.38
C ALA A 50 -2.00 -8.46 19.11
N PHE A 51 -1.08 -7.51 18.98
CA PHE A 51 -1.41 -6.13 18.61
C PHE A 51 -2.07 -6.03 17.24
N LEU A 52 -1.54 -6.73 16.25
CA LEU A 52 -2.10 -6.75 14.89
C LEU A 52 -3.51 -7.33 14.88
N LEU A 53 -3.75 -8.46 15.57
CA LEU A 53 -5.07 -9.07 15.70
C LEU A 53 -6.06 -8.15 16.42
N TYR A 54 -5.61 -7.44 17.44
CA TYR A 54 -6.41 -6.43 18.13
C TYR A 54 -6.85 -5.31 17.18
N ILE A 55 -5.94 -4.80 16.35
CA ILE A 55 -6.26 -3.77 15.34
C ILE A 55 -7.22 -4.31 14.30
N ILE A 56 -7.03 -5.52 13.79
CA ILE A 56 -7.94 -6.16 12.83
C ILE A 56 -9.35 -6.24 13.42
N LYS A 57 -9.48 -6.68 14.67
CA LYS A 57 -10.78 -6.78 15.36
C LYS A 57 -11.49 -5.43 15.48
N ILE A 58 -10.77 -4.37 15.84
CA ILE A 58 -11.34 -3.01 15.97
C ILE A 58 -11.66 -2.41 14.59
N SER A 59 -10.92 -2.77 13.55
CA SER A 59 -11.08 -2.21 12.22
C SER A 59 -12.39 -2.64 11.54
N THR A 60 -13.08 -3.69 12.03
CA THR A 60 -14.30 -4.27 11.45
C THR A 60 -14.14 -4.76 10.00
N ILE A 61 -12.91 -4.91 9.51
CA ILE A 61 -12.63 -5.43 8.18
C ILE A 61 -12.80 -6.95 8.20
N PRO A 62 -13.52 -7.54 7.23
CA PRO A 62 -13.68 -8.99 7.18
C PRO A 62 -12.31 -9.67 6.96
N PRO A 63 -11.91 -10.61 7.84
CA PRO A 63 -10.61 -11.26 7.73
C PRO A 63 -10.44 -12.04 6.41
N LYS A 64 -11.55 -12.46 5.80
CA LYS A 64 -11.56 -13.08 4.46
C LYS A 64 -10.97 -12.16 3.38
N SER A 65 -11.15 -10.84 3.48
CA SER A 65 -10.60 -9.89 2.52
C SER A 65 -9.08 -9.77 2.66
N ILE A 66 -8.58 -9.78 3.91
CA ILE A 66 -7.14 -9.79 4.20
C ILE A 66 -6.51 -11.07 3.63
N LEU A 67 -7.09 -12.23 3.94
CA LEU A 67 -6.62 -13.53 3.45
C LEU A 67 -6.65 -13.63 1.92
N ARG A 68 -7.70 -13.09 1.28
CA ARG A 68 -7.79 -13.06 -0.19
C ARG A 68 -6.69 -12.19 -0.80
N GLY A 69 -6.39 -11.02 -0.20
CA GLY A 69 -5.29 -10.15 -0.62
C GLY A 69 -3.91 -10.80 -0.44
N MET A 70 -3.76 -11.69 0.54
CA MET A 70 -2.51 -12.41 0.79
C MET A 70 -2.26 -13.57 -0.18
N LYS A 71 -3.32 -14.14 -0.80
CA LYS A 71 -3.20 -15.32 -1.67
C LYS A 71 -2.10 -15.21 -2.75
N PRO A 72 -1.97 -14.11 -3.53
CA PRO A 72 -0.90 -13.99 -4.52
C PRO A 72 0.50 -13.90 -3.90
N ILE A 73 0.60 -13.48 -2.64
CA ILE A 73 1.86 -13.25 -1.93
C ILE A 73 2.38 -14.54 -1.29
N VAL A 74 1.49 -15.52 -1.03
CA VAL A 74 1.86 -16.81 -0.43
C VAL A 74 2.95 -17.50 -1.25
N MET A 75 2.91 -17.42 -2.56
CA MET A 75 3.94 -18.01 -3.43
C MET A 75 5.33 -17.40 -3.14
N ILE A 76 5.42 -16.08 -3.05
CA ILE A 76 6.68 -15.38 -2.73
C ILE A 76 7.13 -15.69 -1.31
N LEU A 77 6.19 -15.78 -0.38
CA LEU A 77 6.45 -16.08 1.02
C LEU A 77 7.03 -17.50 1.19
N VAL A 78 6.43 -18.50 0.53
CA VAL A 78 6.93 -19.87 0.52
C VAL A 78 8.32 -19.93 -0.13
N PHE A 79 8.50 -19.27 -1.28
CA PHE A 79 9.79 -19.21 -1.96
C PHE A 79 10.88 -18.58 -1.07
N THR A 80 10.59 -17.47 -0.40
CA THR A 80 11.54 -16.84 0.54
C THR A 80 11.83 -17.74 1.74
N GLY A 81 10.81 -18.43 2.26
CA GLY A 81 10.99 -19.41 3.35
C GLY A 81 11.91 -20.55 2.96
N VAL A 82 11.69 -21.11 1.77
CA VAL A 82 12.53 -22.18 1.20
C VAL A 82 13.96 -21.70 1.00
N LEU A 83 14.16 -20.51 0.42
CA LEU A 83 15.51 -19.96 0.26
C LEU A 83 16.22 -19.81 1.62
N ASN A 84 15.56 -19.22 2.63
CA ASN A 84 16.17 -19.06 3.94
C ASN A 84 16.50 -20.39 4.59
N LEU A 85 15.64 -21.41 4.40
CA LEU A 85 15.88 -22.77 4.92
C LEU A 85 17.16 -23.40 4.37
N PHE A 86 17.43 -23.22 3.07
CA PHE A 86 18.57 -23.85 2.40
C PHE A 86 19.85 -23.01 2.45
N PHE A 87 19.74 -21.69 2.43
CA PHE A 87 20.93 -20.82 2.39
C PHE A 87 21.48 -20.45 3.76
N THR A 88 20.67 -20.57 4.83
CA THR A 88 21.13 -20.23 6.18
C THR A 88 21.71 -21.48 6.86
N ARG A 89 23.03 -21.52 7.06
CA ARG A 89 23.76 -22.64 7.65
C ARG A 89 24.21 -22.34 9.10
N GLU A 90 23.33 -21.83 9.93
CA GLU A 90 23.63 -21.51 11.32
C GLU A 90 22.98 -22.51 12.28
N GLY A 91 23.73 -22.94 13.31
CA GLY A 91 23.26 -23.85 14.36
C GLY A 91 23.49 -25.34 14.06
N LYS A 92 22.83 -26.20 14.87
CA LYS A 92 22.93 -27.64 14.75
C LYS A 92 22.24 -28.14 13.48
N THR A 93 22.87 -29.04 12.76
CA THR A 93 22.26 -29.74 11.61
C THR A 93 21.17 -30.68 12.07
N LEU A 94 19.92 -30.44 11.62
CA LEU A 94 18.77 -31.28 11.89
C LEU A 94 18.64 -32.44 10.88
N LEU A 95 18.94 -32.15 9.62
CA LEU A 95 18.86 -33.13 8.52
C LEU A 95 20.02 -32.87 7.55
N ASN A 96 20.78 -33.92 7.24
CA ASN A 96 21.81 -33.90 6.19
C ASN A 96 21.43 -34.96 5.16
N ILE A 97 20.98 -34.57 4.00
CA ILE A 97 20.65 -35.45 2.88
C ILE A 97 21.70 -35.26 1.81
N ALA A 98 22.65 -36.18 1.70
CA ALA A 98 23.69 -36.29 0.67
C ALA A 98 24.56 -35.02 0.49
N ASP A 99 24.87 -34.29 1.58
CA ASP A 99 25.69 -33.06 1.61
C ASP A 99 25.18 -31.91 0.71
N VAL A 100 24.05 -32.08 0.01
CA VAL A 100 23.46 -31.07 -0.85
C VAL A 100 22.37 -30.28 -0.11
N VAL A 101 21.62 -30.95 0.79
CA VAL A 101 20.51 -30.33 1.55
C VAL A 101 20.82 -30.43 3.04
N ILE A 102 21.30 -29.33 3.61
CA ILE A 102 21.58 -29.22 5.04
C ILE A 102 20.54 -28.30 5.67
N ILE A 103 19.60 -28.89 6.40
CA ILE A 103 18.62 -28.11 7.16
C ILE A 103 19.18 -27.92 8.57
N THR A 104 19.38 -26.67 8.96
CA THR A 104 19.86 -26.29 10.29
C THR A 104 18.73 -25.73 11.14
N GLU A 105 18.84 -25.88 12.46
CA GLU A 105 17.88 -25.30 13.42
C GLU A 105 17.75 -23.77 13.25
N GLY A 106 18.88 -23.09 13.08
CA GLY A 106 18.91 -21.65 12.83
C GLY A 106 18.27 -21.25 11.50
N GLY A 107 18.46 -22.05 10.45
CA GLY A 107 17.80 -21.83 9.15
C GLY A 107 16.29 -21.93 9.24
N LEU A 108 15.77 -22.93 9.97
CA LEU A 108 14.34 -23.10 10.19
C LEU A 108 13.75 -21.93 10.98
N LEU A 109 14.40 -21.54 12.07
CA LEU A 109 13.97 -20.41 12.90
C LEU A 109 13.94 -19.09 12.11
N ARG A 110 15.00 -18.81 11.36
CA ARG A 110 15.05 -17.62 10.50
C ARG A 110 13.98 -17.63 9.41
N ALA A 111 13.74 -18.79 8.77
CA ALA A 111 12.68 -18.91 7.77
C ALA A 111 11.31 -18.59 8.38
N VAL A 112 10.99 -19.14 9.57
CA VAL A 112 9.72 -18.87 10.26
C VAL A 112 9.59 -17.39 10.63
N PHE A 113 10.64 -16.79 11.22
CA PHE A 113 10.61 -15.37 11.58
C PHE A 113 10.48 -14.45 10.37
N MET A 114 11.19 -14.74 9.26
CA MET A 114 11.07 -13.99 8.03
C MET A 114 9.67 -14.08 7.42
N MET A 115 9.12 -15.30 7.35
CA MET A 115 7.74 -15.49 6.88
C MET A 115 6.73 -14.75 7.75
N ALA A 116 6.84 -14.84 9.08
CA ALA A 116 5.98 -14.12 10.01
C ALA A 116 6.11 -12.60 9.85
N ARG A 117 7.34 -12.08 9.71
CA ARG A 117 7.62 -10.68 9.49
C ARG A 117 6.95 -10.16 8.23
N ILE A 118 7.17 -10.83 7.09
CA ILE A 118 6.58 -10.44 5.80
C ILE A 118 5.04 -10.44 5.89
N LEU A 119 4.48 -11.47 6.52
CA LEU A 119 3.04 -11.64 6.70
C LEU A 119 2.44 -10.51 7.53
N MET A 120 3.07 -10.14 8.63
CA MET A 120 2.65 -9.03 9.49
C MET A 120 2.80 -7.68 8.80
N LEU A 121 3.92 -7.43 8.07
CA LEU A 121 4.14 -6.20 7.29
C LEU A 121 3.02 -5.99 6.28
N ILE A 122 2.74 -7.00 5.49
CA ILE A 122 1.72 -6.93 4.44
C ILE A 122 0.33 -6.72 5.05
N THR A 123 0.02 -7.42 6.14
CA THR A 123 -1.27 -7.26 6.82
C THR A 123 -1.44 -5.85 7.38
N GLY A 124 -0.39 -5.27 7.98
CA GLY A 124 -0.39 -3.89 8.46
C GLY A 124 -0.61 -2.87 7.33
N THR A 125 0.04 -3.08 6.19
CA THR A 125 -0.14 -2.24 4.99
C THR A 125 -1.55 -2.37 4.40
N PHE A 126 -2.12 -3.58 4.35
CA PHE A 126 -3.51 -3.79 3.92
C PHE A 126 -4.51 -3.08 4.83
N LEU A 127 -4.28 -3.08 6.15
CA LEU A 127 -5.14 -2.35 7.07
C LEU A 127 -5.16 -0.84 6.78
N LEU A 128 -4.02 -0.24 6.46
CA LEU A 128 -3.96 1.15 6.03
C LEU A 128 -4.79 1.37 4.77
N THR A 129 -4.57 0.54 3.74
CA THR A 129 -5.24 0.65 2.43
C THR A 129 -6.74 0.43 2.54
N TYR A 130 -7.19 -0.54 3.33
CA TYR A 130 -8.60 -0.85 3.52
C TYR A 130 -9.34 0.19 4.37
N THR A 131 -8.64 0.89 5.28
CA THR A 131 -9.26 1.87 6.19
C THR A 131 -9.11 3.31 5.74
N THR A 132 -8.37 3.59 4.65
CA THR A 132 -8.09 4.96 4.20
C THR A 132 -8.31 5.08 2.70
N SER A 133 -9.16 6.03 2.28
CA SER A 133 -9.36 6.28 0.86
C SER A 133 -8.09 6.86 0.22
N PRO A 134 -7.80 6.55 -1.07
CA PRO A 134 -6.61 7.07 -1.78
C PRO A 134 -6.50 8.61 -1.73
N ILE A 135 -7.62 9.32 -1.88
CA ILE A 135 -7.66 10.79 -1.81
C ILE A 135 -7.28 11.27 -0.39
N SER A 136 -7.80 10.61 0.66
CA SER A 136 -7.42 10.98 2.03
C SER A 136 -5.97 10.66 2.34
N LEU A 137 -5.43 9.61 1.71
CA LEU A 137 -4.01 9.25 1.85
C LEU A 137 -3.10 10.32 1.23
N THR A 138 -3.46 10.85 0.04
CA THR A 138 -2.72 11.95 -0.59
C THR A 138 -2.79 13.23 0.23
N ASP A 139 -3.95 13.57 0.82
CA ASP A 139 -4.09 14.71 1.73
C ASP A 139 -3.19 14.56 2.97
N GLY A 140 -3.15 13.34 3.54
CA GLY A 140 -2.27 13.01 4.66
C GLY A 140 -0.79 13.13 4.31
N LEU A 141 -0.41 12.62 3.14
CA LEU A 141 0.97 12.67 2.64
C LEU A 141 1.41 14.11 2.38
N GLU A 142 0.57 14.93 1.72
CA GLU A 142 0.84 16.36 1.52
C GLU A 142 1.11 17.08 2.85
N ALA A 143 0.29 16.79 3.84
CA ALA A 143 0.45 17.44 5.14
C ALA A 143 1.71 17.00 5.89
N LEU A 144 2.13 15.73 5.76
CA LEU A 144 3.37 15.21 6.32
C LEU A 144 4.61 15.73 5.58
N LEU A 145 4.51 15.89 4.26
CA LEU A 145 5.60 16.40 3.41
C LEU A 145 5.68 17.93 3.40
N ASN A 146 4.73 18.64 4.00
CA ASN A 146 4.71 20.10 4.04
C ASN A 146 6.04 20.74 4.56
N PRO A 147 6.77 20.18 5.54
CA PRO A 147 8.08 20.70 5.94
C PRO A 147 9.11 20.74 4.79
N LEU A 148 8.97 19.87 3.78
CA LEU A 148 9.86 19.81 2.61
C LEU A 148 9.67 21.01 1.67
N LYS A 149 8.60 21.80 1.83
CA LYS A 149 8.46 23.09 1.16
C LYS A 149 9.66 24.03 1.42
N LYS A 150 10.27 23.93 2.61
CA LYS A 150 11.50 24.69 2.94
C LYS A 150 12.70 24.29 2.07
N LEU A 151 12.67 23.11 1.47
CA LEU A 151 13.67 22.60 0.53
C LEU A 151 13.29 22.87 -0.94
N HIS A 152 12.36 23.77 -1.20
CA HIS A 152 11.81 24.13 -2.53
C HIS A 152 11.13 22.95 -3.25
N VAL A 153 10.68 21.92 -2.53
CA VAL A 153 9.90 20.83 -3.13
C VAL A 153 8.44 21.30 -3.33
N PRO A 154 7.88 21.20 -4.54
CA PRO A 154 6.49 21.62 -4.85
C PRO A 154 5.48 20.58 -4.35
N VAL A 155 5.40 20.42 -3.00
CA VAL A 155 4.57 19.38 -2.35
C VAL A 155 3.08 19.55 -2.67
N HIS A 156 2.60 20.80 -2.75
CA HIS A 156 1.20 21.08 -3.05
C HIS A 156 0.85 20.67 -4.48
N GLU A 157 1.70 21.03 -5.43
CA GLU A 157 1.51 20.72 -6.85
C GLU A 157 1.54 19.20 -7.08
N LEU A 158 2.46 18.49 -6.43
CA LEU A 158 2.52 17.02 -6.48
C LEU A 158 1.24 16.39 -5.92
N SER A 159 0.77 16.86 -4.78
CA SER A 159 -0.47 16.35 -4.18
C SER A 159 -1.68 16.63 -5.08
N MET A 160 -1.76 17.82 -5.67
CA MET A 160 -2.82 18.17 -6.61
C MET A 160 -2.79 17.28 -7.85
N MET A 161 -1.61 17.06 -8.45
CA MET A 161 -1.46 16.13 -9.59
C MET A 161 -1.93 14.71 -9.24
N MET A 162 -1.56 14.20 -8.04
CA MET A 162 -2.02 12.90 -7.57
C MET A 162 -3.54 12.84 -7.40
N CYS A 163 -4.16 13.88 -6.84
CA CYS A 163 -5.62 13.96 -6.68
C CYS A 163 -6.34 14.00 -8.03
N ILE A 164 -5.82 14.77 -9.00
CA ILE A 164 -6.35 14.86 -10.36
C ILE A 164 -6.22 13.48 -11.05
N ALA A 165 -5.04 12.86 -10.97
CA ALA A 165 -4.81 11.53 -11.53
C ALA A 165 -5.79 10.50 -10.96
N LEU A 166 -5.92 10.40 -9.63
CA LEU A 166 -6.85 9.48 -8.95
C LEU A 166 -8.31 9.69 -9.38
N ARG A 167 -8.69 10.94 -9.67
CA ARG A 167 -10.04 11.27 -10.16
C ARG A 167 -10.24 10.84 -11.61
N PHE A 168 -9.22 10.96 -12.46
CA PHE A 168 -9.35 10.63 -13.88
C PHE A 168 -9.18 9.14 -14.18
N ILE A 169 -8.51 8.35 -13.32
CA ILE A 169 -8.31 6.92 -13.55
C ILE A 169 -9.63 6.17 -13.84
N PRO A 170 -10.72 6.31 -13.05
CA PRO A 170 -11.99 5.63 -13.36
C PRO A 170 -12.53 6.01 -14.76
N THR A 171 -12.47 7.29 -15.09
CA THR A 171 -12.94 7.80 -16.39
C THR A 171 -12.10 7.24 -17.56
N LEU A 172 -10.76 7.15 -17.39
CA LEU A 172 -9.87 6.57 -18.39
C LEU A 172 -10.11 5.07 -18.58
N ILE A 173 -10.44 4.34 -17.50
CA ILE A 173 -10.80 2.91 -17.59
C ILE A 173 -12.08 2.75 -18.41
N GLU A 174 -13.13 3.52 -18.11
CA GLU A 174 -14.40 3.48 -18.86
C GLU A 174 -14.20 3.84 -20.33
N GLU A 175 -13.36 4.82 -20.62
CA GLU A 175 -13.05 5.23 -21.99
C GLU A 175 -12.25 4.15 -22.71
N THR A 176 -11.29 3.53 -22.04
CA THR A 176 -10.52 2.39 -22.57
C THR A 176 -11.45 1.25 -22.95
N ASP A 177 -12.42 0.90 -22.08
CA ASP A 177 -13.40 -0.17 -22.36
C ASP A 177 -14.28 0.17 -23.58
N LYS A 178 -14.69 1.44 -23.73
CA LYS A 178 -15.46 1.91 -24.88
C LYS A 178 -14.65 1.82 -26.19
N ILE A 179 -13.43 2.34 -26.18
CA ILE A 179 -12.53 2.30 -27.34
C ILE A 179 -12.21 0.85 -27.71
N MET A 180 -11.89 0.01 -26.72
CA MET A 180 -11.59 -1.41 -26.94
C MET A 180 -12.78 -2.15 -27.57
N SER A 181 -13.99 -1.90 -27.07
CA SER A 181 -15.22 -2.48 -27.62
C SER A 181 -15.46 -2.03 -29.06
N ALA A 182 -15.23 -0.75 -29.38
CA ALA A 182 -15.35 -0.23 -30.73
C ALA A 182 -14.29 -0.82 -31.68
N GLN A 183 -13.06 -1.01 -31.23
CA GLN A 183 -12.00 -1.62 -32.05
C GLN A 183 -12.24 -3.13 -32.25
N LYS A 184 -12.76 -3.85 -31.24
CA LYS A 184 -13.20 -5.24 -31.42
C LYS A 184 -14.30 -5.37 -32.46
N ALA A 185 -15.27 -4.45 -32.47
CA ALA A 185 -16.33 -4.42 -33.50
C ALA A 185 -15.79 -4.15 -34.93
N ARG A 186 -14.61 -3.50 -35.02
CA ARG A 186 -13.87 -3.27 -36.28
C ARG A 186 -12.96 -4.44 -36.70
N GLY A 187 -12.98 -5.54 -35.92
CA GLY A 187 -12.19 -6.72 -36.19
C GLY A 187 -10.79 -6.74 -35.57
N ALA A 188 -10.49 -5.82 -34.67
CA ALA A 188 -9.22 -5.87 -33.94
C ALA A 188 -9.17 -7.05 -32.95
N ASP A 189 -8.12 -7.85 -33.04
CA ASP A 189 -7.86 -8.97 -32.14
C ASP A 189 -6.74 -8.59 -31.15
N PHE A 190 -7.06 -8.62 -29.86
CA PHE A 190 -6.13 -8.27 -28.75
C PHE A 190 -5.62 -9.50 -28.02
N GLU A 191 -6.14 -10.69 -28.32
CA GLU A 191 -5.90 -11.90 -27.54
C GLU A 191 -5.02 -12.91 -28.30
N ASN A 192 -5.15 -12.97 -29.61
CA ASN A 192 -4.42 -13.89 -30.47
C ASN A 192 -3.23 -13.21 -31.18
N GLY A 193 -2.25 -14.03 -31.61
CA GLY A 193 -1.07 -13.56 -32.35
C GLY A 193 0.20 -13.44 -31.50
N SER A 194 1.29 -13.05 -32.16
CA SER A 194 2.59 -12.82 -31.55
C SER A 194 2.59 -11.61 -30.60
N LEU A 195 3.56 -11.52 -29.70
CA LEU A 195 3.68 -10.37 -28.76
C LEU A 195 3.75 -9.03 -29.51
N MET A 196 4.40 -9.00 -30.68
CA MET A 196 4.53 -7.79 -31.49
C MET A 196 3.19 -7.39 -32.14
N GLU A 197 2.39 -8.36 -32.60
CA GLU A 197 1.06 -8.11 -33.16
C GLU A 197 0.10 -7.59 -32.10
N ARG A 198 0.12 -8.17 -30.89
CA ARG A 198 -0.65 -7.66 -29.75
C ARG A 198 -0.24 -6.24 -29.37
N ALA A 199 1.06 -5.93 -29.34
CA ALA A 199 1.53 -4.58 -29.08
C ALA A 199 1.06 -3.57 -30.15
N ARG A 200 1.06 -3.95 -31.42
CA ARG A 200 0.53 -3.11 -32.50
C ARG A 200 -0.99 -2.92 -32.42
N ALA A 201 -1.71 -3.93 -31.99
CA ALA A 201 -3.16 -3.84 -31.78
C ALA A 201 -3.54 -2.85 -30.67
N LEU A 202 -2.64 -2.54 -29.72
CA LEU A 202 -2.89 -1.54 -28.67
C LEU A 202 -2.76 -0.09 -29.18
N ILE A 203 -2.05 0.17 -30.27
CA ILE A 203 -1.84 1.54 -30.79
C ILE A 203 -3.17 2.25 -31.08
N PRO A 204 -4.17 1.62 -31.77
CA PRO A 204 -5.47 2.23 -32.00
C PRO A 204 -6.29 2.52 -30.73
N ILE A 205 -5.90 1.98 -29.59
CA ILE A 205 -6.49 2.31 -28.29
C ILE A 205 -5.72 3.46 -27.64
N LEU A 206 -4.39 3.42 -27.68
CA LEU A 206 -3.53 4.42 -27.00
C LEU A 206 -3.68 5.79 -27.62
N VAL A 207 -3.69 5.92 -28.95
CA VAL A 207 -3.74 7.23 -29.63
C VAL A 207 -4.99 8.03 -29.26
N PRO A 208 -6.22 7.50 -29.34
CA PRO A 208 -7.42 8.21 -28.90
C PRO A 208 -7.41 8.55 -27.42
N LEU A 209 -6.88 7.65 -26.55
CA LEU A 209 -6.77 7.91 -25.12
C LEU A 209 -5.84 9.09 -24.81
N PHE A 210 -4.68 9.16 -25.48
CA PHE A 210 -3.77 10.29 -25.34
C PHE A 210 -4.42 11.60 -25.77
N ILE A 211 -5.06 11.63 -26.94
CA ILE A 211 -5.76 12.83 -27.44
C ILE A 211 -6.85 13.23 -26.44
N GLY A 212 -7.64 12.29 -25.95
CA GLY A 212 -8.67 12.55 -24.93
C GLY A 212 -8.10 13.07 -23.63
N ALA A 213 -6.97 12.52 -23.17
CA ALA A 213 -6.30 12.95 -21.95
C ALA A 213 -5.78 14.41 -22.07
N PHE A 214 -5.12 14.75 -23.20
CA PHE A 214 -4.66 16.13 -23.45
C PHE A 214 -5.82 17.12 -23.53
N ARG A 215 -6.90 16.78 -24.23
CA ARG A 215 -8.08 17.65 -24.29
C ARG A 215 -8.66 17.93 -22.90
N ARG A 216 -8.77 16.90 -22.05
CA ARG A 216 -9.23 17.09 -20.67
C ARG A 216 -8.26 17.91 -19.82
N ALA A 217 -6.96 17.77 -20.07
CA ALA A 217 -5.96 18.59 -19.38
C ALA A 217 -6.13 20.07 -19.73
N ASP A 218 -6.33 20.39 -21.02
CA ASP A 218 -6.58 21.76 -21.48
C ASP A 218 -7.89 22.32 -20.93
N GLU A 219 -8.98 21.54 -20.97
CA GLU A 219 -10.28 21.92 -20.39
C GLU A 219 -10.18 22.19 -18.89
N LEU A 220 -9.43 21.33 -18.16
CA LEU A 220 -9.21 21.50 -16.73
C LEU A 220 -8.34 22.74 -16.45
N ALA A 221 -7.26 22.95 -17.21
CA ALA A 221 -6.39 24.11 -17.07
C ALA A 221 -7.19 25.40 -17.28
N THR A 222 -7.95 25.49 -18.38
CA THR A 222 -8.83 26.63 -18.67
C THR A 222 -9.85 26.87 -17.53
N ALA A 223 -10.48 25.80 -17.02
CA ALA A 223 -11.43 25.92 -15.92
C ALA A 223 -10.76 26.38 -14.61
N MET A 224 -9.49 26.02 -14.37
CA MET A 224 -8.72 26.48 -13.23
C MET A 224 -8.33 27.96 -13.37
N GLU A 225 -7.90 28.38 -14.57
CA GLU A 225 -7.59 29.80 -14.88
C GLU A 225 -8.83 30.69 -14.71
N CYS A 226 -9.98 30.28 -15.23
CA CYS A 226 -11.26 30.98 -15.04
C CYS A 226 -11.67 31.11 -13.56
N ARG A 227 -11.18 30.23 -12.70
CA ARG A 227 -11.37 30.29 -11.24
C ARG A 227 -10.23 30.99 -10.50
N CYS A 228 -9.38 31.73 -11.25
CA CYS A 228 -8.24 32.46 -10.71
C CYS A 228 -7.28 31.59 -9.90
N TYR A 229 -6.98 30.37 -10.38
CA TYR A 229 -6.00 29.53 -9.74
C TYR A 229 -4.58 30.09 -9.92
N GLN A 230 -3.90 30.41 -8.82
CA GLN A 230 -2.53 30.98 -8.80
C GLN A 230 -1.56 30.12 -7.98
N GLY A 231 -1.77 28.79 -7.94
CA GLY A 231 -0.90 27.91 -7.17
C GLY A 231 -1.39 27.64 -5.74
N GLY A 232 -0.48 27.19 -4.90
CA GLY A 232 -0.79 26.74 -3.53
C GLY A 232 -0.73 27.82 -2.46
N GLU A 233 -0.21 29.03 -2.74
CA GLU A 233 -0.05 30.09 -1.77
C GLU A 233 -1.38 30.83 -1.53
N GLY A 234 -1.66 31.16 -0.27
CA GLY A 234 -2.87 31.90 0.10
C GLY A 234 -4.20 31.13 0.02
N ARG A 235 -4.20 29.82 -0.27
CA ARG A 235 -5.43 29.02 -0.39
C ARG A 235 -5.87 28.40 0.93
N SER A 236 -7.17 28.43 1.18
CA SER A 236 -7.80 27.62 2.22
C SER A 236 -8.21 26.25 1.67
N LYS A 237 -8.07 25.19 2.48
CA LYS A 237 -8.56 23.85 2.15
C LYS A 237 -10.00 23.69 2.62
N MET A 238 -10.88 23.17 1.75
CA MET A 238 -12.27 22.88 2.09
C MET A 238 -12.35 21.83 3.21
N LYS A 239 -11.48 20.81 3.18
CA LYS A 239 -11.37 19.79 4.21
C LYS A 239 -10.07 19.98 4.99
N ILE A 240 -10.18 20.51 6.21
CA ILE A 240 -9.04 20.70 7.10
C ILE A 240 -8.86 19.44 7.93
N LEU A 241 -7.67 18.83 7.86
CA LEU A 241 -7.29 17.73 8.73
C LEU A 241 -7.10 18.24 10.15
N ARG A 242 -7.77 17.64 11.12
CA ARG A 242 -7.67 18.01 12.56
C ARG A 242 -7.44 16.77 13.38
N TYR A 243 -6.40 16.79 14.20
CA TYR A 243 -6.15 15.75 15.19
C TYR A 243 -7.31 15.70 16.21
N ARG A 244 -7.77 14.49 16.48
CA ARG A 244 -8.82 14.20 17.46
C ARG A 244 -8.23 13.47 18.66
N ARG A 245 -9.00 13.37 19.77
CA ARG A 245 -8.59 12.60 20.95
C ARG A 245 -8.21 11.15 20.61
N ASN A 246 -8.93 10.55 19.68
CA ASN A 246 -8.64 9.18 19.22
C ASN A 246 -7.25 9.07 18.54
N ASP A 247 -6.77 10.12 17.87
CA ASP A 247 -5.43 10.14 17.28
C ASP A 247 -4.36 10.14 18.35
N MET A 248 -4.56 10.90 19.44
CA MET A 248 -3.64 10.93 20.59
C MET A 248 -3.56 9.57 21.29
N THR A 249 -4.69 8.90 21.49
CA THR A 249 -4.70 7.54 22.06
C THR A 249 -4.02 6.53 21.14
N ALA A 250 -4.21 6.64 19.83
CA ALA A 250 -3.55 5.79 18.85
C ALA A 250 -2.02 6.03 18.83
N PHE A 251 -1.56 7.27 18.90
CA PHE A 251 -0.13 7.59 19.06
C PHE A 251 0.44 7.02 20.34
N GLY A 252 -0.27 7.20 21.47
CA GLY A 252 0.15 6.61 22.75
C GLY A 252 0.32 5.10 22.67
N MET A 253 -0.63 4.37 22.07
CA MET A 253 -0.53 2.92 21.85
C MET A 253 0.63 2.55 20.94
N GLY A 254 0.83 3.28 19.84
CA GLY A 254 1.93 3.01 18.91
C GLY A 254 3.31 3.22 19.54
N ILE A 255 3.49 4.31 20.29
CA ILE A 255 4.73 4.59 21.01
C ILE A 255 4.94 3.56 22.13
N ALA A 256 3.91 3.21 22.90
CA ALA A 256 3.99 2.18 23.93
C ALA A 256 4.42 0.82 23.35
N LEU A 257 3.86 0.43 22.19
CA LEU A 257 4.28 -0.77 21.48
C LEU A 257 5.75 -0.71 21.08
N LEU A 258 6.20 0.41 20.49
CA LEU A 258 7.59 0.57 20.06
C LEU A 258 8.55 0.47 21.24
N VAL A 259 8.25 1.16 22.35
CA VAL A 259 9.06 1.12 23.59
C VAL A 259 9.08 -0.30 24.17
N LEU A 260 7.93 -0.97 24.23
CA LEU A 260 7.85 -2.34 24.71
C LEU A 260 8.74 -3.28 23.90
N ILE A 261 8.66 -3.23 22.56
CA ILE A 261 9.49 -4.06 21.69
C ILE A 261 10.97 -3.70 21.80
N ALA A 262 11.32 -2.40 21.91
CA ALA A 262 12.71 -1.97 22.12
C ALA A 262 13.29 -2.47 23.43
N VAL A 263 12.50 -2.46 24.52
CA VAL A 263 12.91 -3.01 25.82
C VAL A 263 13.06 -4.54 25.73
N LEU A 264 12.13 -5.27 25.11
CA LEU A 264 12.26 -6.71 24.91
C LEU A 264 13.50 -7.04 24.08
N ALA A 265 13.78 -6.30 23.02
CA ALA A 265 14.97 -6.47 22.19
C ALA A 265 16.25 -6.21 22.98
N SER A 266 16.29 -5.20 23.89
CA SER A 266 17.46 -4.92 24.74
C SER A 266 17.69 -5.99 25.82
N LEU A 267 16.65 -6.68 26.25
CA LEU A 267 16.71 -7.79 27.20
C LEU A 267 17.04 -9.15 26.53
N GLY A 268 17.13 -9.17 25.19
CA GLY A 268 17.37 -10.40 24.42
C GLY A 268 16.16 -11.34 24.35
N LEU A 269 14.97 -10.83 24.70
CA LEU A 269 13.69 -11.54 24.78
C LEU A 269 12.79 -11.29 23.59
#